data_b4a5dfb784d9df8a7d099714d2410b47
#
_entry.id   b4a5dfb784d9df8a7d099714d2410b47
#
_cell.length_a   1.000
_cell.length_b   1.000
_cell.length_c   1.000
_cell.angle_alpha   90.00
_cell.angle_beta   90.00
_cell.angle_gamma   90.00
#
_symmetry.space_group_name_H-M   'P 1'
#
loop_
_entity.id
_entity.type
_entity.pdbx_description
1 polymer ?
#
loop_
_entity_poly.entity_id
_entity_poly.type
_entity_poly.pdbx_seq_one_letter_code
_entity_poly.pdbx_strand_id
1 'polypeptide(L)'
;MAPFWVAFGTPGLVALLVVAVPHPFIDAAKRYLSDIWNADAPADWSPWPAAFFLLDQAVHLALVFGAWWLFLRDAAVNPWFADRVAQATSGMATADVNRAALIVIVGWSLAVVNGRAARFFVPLLLPPDGTPAEAAAARPKVGYSLKLGPMSGRIEADPPAPVETADNVGAVVGVLERLLVVILILARADVAIGLVVAAKTLARFKQLDERAFAEKYLVGTLASVGVAVASALAARFVLGG
;
A
#
# COMPACT_ATOMS: atom_id res chain seq x y z
N MET A 1 -1.59 -13.18 -14.67
CA MET A 1 -2.41 -14.41 -14.45
C MET A 1 -2.27 -15.44 -15.57
N ALA A 2 -2.08 -15.07 -16.86
CA ALA A 2 -1.80 -16.00 -17.96
C ALA A 2 -0.63 -17.00 -17.73
N PRO A 3 0.47 -16.70 -17.01
CA PRO A 3 1.60 -17.61 -16.87
C PRO A 3 1.26 -18.94 -16.18
N PHE A 4 0.31 -18.97 -15.25
CA PHE A 4 -0.06 -20.23 -14.55
C PHE A 4 -0.73 -21.27 -15.46
N TRP A 5 -1.59 -20.82 -16.36
CA TRP A 5 -2.19 -21.72 -17.35
C TRP A 5 -1.14 -22.26 -18.33
N VAL A 6 -0.24 -21.42 -18.78
CA VAL A 6 0.85 -21.81 -19.69
C VAL A 6 1.79 -22.81 -19.01
N ALA A 7 2.09 -22.59 -17.72
CA ALA A 7 3.04 -23.43 -16.99
C ALA A 7 2.44 -24.79 -16.55
N PHE A 8 1.16 -24.84 -16.18
CA PHE A 8 0.54 -26.01 -15.55
C PHE A 8 -0.69 -26.55 -16.31
N GLY A 9 -1.03 -25.98 -17.47
CA GLY A 9 -2.18 -26.43 -18.26
C GLY A 9 -3.51 -26.35 -17.50
N THR A 10 -4.32 -27.43 -17.57
CA THR A 10 -5.63 -27.49 -16.93
C THR A 10 -5.61 -27.26 -15.41
N PRO A 11 -4.70 -27.87 -14.62
CA PRO A 11 -4.57 -27.54 -13.19
C PRO A 11 -4.32 -26.06 -12.92
N GLY A 12 -3.48 -25.42 -13.73
CA GLY A 12 -3.22 -23.98 -13.62
C GLY A 12 -4.44 -23.13 -13.94
N LEU A 13 -5.24 -23.54 -14.94
CA LEU A 13 -6.51 -22.87 -15.27
C LEU A 13 -7.54 -23.00 -14.13
N VAL A 14 -7.70 -24.21 -13.57
CA VAL A 14 -8.62 -24.45 -12.44
C VAL A 14 -8.21 -23.63 -11.22
N ALA A 15 -6.93 -23.65 -10.86
CA ALA A 15 -6.41 -22.85 -9.75
C ALA A 15 -6.67 -21.35 -9.97
N LEU A 16 -6.48 -20.87 -11.20
CA LEU A 16 -6.77 -19.47 -11.57
C LEU A 16 -8.25 -19.14 -11.39
N LEU A 17 -9.16 -20.00 -11.85
CA LEU A 17 -10.60 -19.78 -11.73
C LEU A 17 -11.06 -19.80 -10.26
N VAL A 18 -10.53 -20.73 -9.45
CA VAL A 18 -10.80 -20.81 -8.01
C VAL A 18 -10.39 -19.54 -7.26
N VAL A 19 -9.36 -18.85 -7.71
CA VAL A 19 -8.96 -17.55 -7.12
C VAL A 19 -9.76 -16.40 -7.74
N ALA A 20 -9.93 -16.37 -9.05
CA ALA A 20 -10.51 -15.23 -9.76
C ALA A 20 -12.02 -15.10 -9.59
N VAL A 21 -12.76 -16.22 -9.54
CA VAL A 21 -14.22 -16.19 -9.45
C VAL A 21 -14.72 -15.74 -8.08
N PRO A 22 -14.18 -16.20 -6.92
CA PRO A 22 -14.62 -15.71 -5.62
C PRO A 22 -14.17 -14.27 -5.31
N HIS A 23 -13.10 -13.80 -5.93
CA HIS A 23 -12.51 -12.49 -5.63
C HIS A 23 -13.51 -11.31 -5.63
N PRO A 24 -14.32 -11.08 -6.68
CA PRO A 24 -15.30 -10.00 -6.69
C PRO A 24 -16.39 -10.14 -5.62
N PHE A 25 -16.73 -11.37 -5.23
CA PHE A 25 -17.72 -11.62 -4.17
C PHE A 25 -17.13 -11.33 -2.79
N ILE A 26 -15.87 -11.64 -2.56
CA ILE A 26 -15.15 -11.32 -1.32
C ILE A 26 -15.03 -9.79 -1.19
N ASP A 27 -14.67 -9.09 -2.26
CA ASP A 27 -14.60 -7.64 -2.28
C ASP A 27 -15.97 -6.97 -2.06
N ALA A 28 -17.04 -7.55 -2.61
CA ALA A 28 -18.40 -7.06 -2.40
C ALA A 28 -18.86 -7.30 -0.95
N ALA A 29 -18.60 -8.49 -0.40
CA ALA A 29 -18.92 -8.82 0.99
C ALA A 29 -18.19 -7.92 1.97
N LYS A 30 -16.90 -7.66 1.75
CA LYS A 30 -16.10 -6.71 2.55
C LYS A 30 -16.73 -5.32 2.56
N ARG A 31 -17.08 -4.78 1.39
CA ARG A 31 -17.72 -3.46 1.29
C ARG A 31 -19.03 -3.44 2.07
N TYR A 32 -19.89 -4.42 1.84
CA TYR A 32 -21.19 -4.53 2.53
C TYR A 32 -21.03 -4.60 4.04
N LEU A 33 -20.11 -5.43 4.56
CA LEU A 33 -19.85 -5.54 5.98
C LEU A 33 -19.25 -4.26 6.54
N SER A 34 -18.32 -3.64 5.84
CA SER A 34 -17.72 -2.35 6.23
C SER A 34 -18.77 -1.25 6.33
N ASP A 35 -19.71 -1.18 5.39
CA ASP A 35 -20.77 -0.17 5.38
C ASP A 35 -21.74 -0.36 6.56
N ILE A 36 -22.14 -1.60 6.89
CA ILE A 36 -23.00 -1.89 8.02
C ILE A 36 -22.32 -1.52 9.36
N TRP A 37 -21.06 -1.88 9.53
CA TRP A 37 -20.35 -1.67 10.79
C TRP A 37 -19.85 -0.24 10.99
N ASN A 38 -19.68 0.52 9.92
CA ASN A 38 -19.31 1.93 10.01
C ASN A 38 -20.52 2.88 10.04
N ALA A 39 -21.73 2.39 9.72
CA ALA A 39 -22.95 3.22 9.72
C ALA A 39 -23.24 3.88 11.07
N ASP A 40 -22.91 3.20 12.18
CA ASP A 40 -23.13 3.66 13.55
C ASP A 40 -21.82 4.03 14.26
N ALA A 41 -20.67 4.05 13.55
CA ALA A 41 -19.39 4.38 14.17
C ALA A 41 -19.37 5.89 14.52
N PRO A 42 -19.04 6.27 15.77
CA PRO A 42 -18.80 7.65 16.10
C PRO A 42 -17.67 8.22 15.23
N ALA A 43 -17.66 9.54 15.04
CA ALA A 43 -16.64 10.23 14.24
C ALA A 43 -15.20 10.03 14.76
N ASP A 44 -15.05 9.35 15.88
CA ASP A 44 -13.78 9.01 16.50
C ASP A 44 -13.11 7.82 15.82
N TRP A 45 -11.80 7.65 16.08
CA TRP A 45 -10.98 6.59 15.55
C TRP A 45 -11.58 5.20 15.78
N SER A 46 -11.73 4.40 14.71
CA SER A 46 -12.24 3.02 14.75
C SER A 46 -11.19 2.04 14.21
N PRO A 47 -10.92 0.92 14.90
CA PRO A 47 -9.99 -0.11 14.43
C PRO A 47 -10.59 -0.99 13.32
N TRP A 48 -11.90 -0.94 13.09
CA TRP A 48 -12.62 -1.83 12.19
C TRP A 48 -12.16 -1.77 10.74
N PRO A 49 -11.87 -0.59 10.14
CA PRO A 49 -11.35 -0.53 8.77
C PRO A 49 -10.03 -1.28 8.60
N ALA A 50 -9.13 -1.19 9.59
CA ALA A 50 -7.87 -1.94 9.59
C ALA A 50 -8.11 -3.45 9.76
N ALA A 51 -9.00 -3.85 10.66
CA ALA A 51 -9.37 -5.25 10.89
C ALA A 51 -9.99 -5.88 9.63
N PHE A 52 -10.92 -5.20 8.97
CA PHE A 52 -11.51 -5.67 7.70
C PHE A 52 -10.49 -5.75 6.58
N PHE A 53 -9.55 -4.82 6.51
CA PHE A 53 -8.45 -4.89 5.55
C PHE A 53 -7.56 -6.12 5.80
N LEU A 54 -7.17 -6.38 7.05
CA LEU A 54 -6.34 -7.54 7.40
C LEU A 54 -7.07 -8.86 7.15
N LEU A 55 -8.36 -8.93 7.49
CA LEU A 55 -9.19 -10.10 7.23
C LEU A 55 -9.30 -10.38 5.72
N ASP A 56 -9.53 -9.35 4.94
CA ASP A 56 -9.56 -9.43 3.48
C ASP A 56 -8.24 -9.99 2.91
N GLN A 57 -7.09 -9.49 3.37
CA GLN A 57 -5.79 -10.01 2.96
C GLN A 57 -5.59 -11.47 3.38
N ALA A 58 -6.02 -11.84 4.59
CA ALA A 58 -5.94 -13.21 5.08
C ALA A 58 -6.80 -14.18 4.24
N VAL A 59 -8.01 -13.78 3.86
CA VAL A 59 -8.90 -14.58 2.99
C VAL A 59 -8.28 -14.76 1.60
N HIS A 60 -7.73 -13.69 1.02
CA HIS A 60 -7.07 -13.78 -0.29
C HIS A 60 -5.83 -14.68 -0.26
N LEU A 61 -5.00 -14.58 0.79
CA LEU A 61 -3.86 -15.47 0.98
C LEU A 61 -4.29 -16.93 1.17
N ALA A 62 -5.34 -17.18 1.95
CA ALA A 62 -5.89 -18.52 2.15
C ALA A 62 -6.41 -19.11 0.84
N LEU A 63 -7.07 -18.31 0.00
CA LEU A 63 -7.53 -18.73 -1.33
C LEU A 63 -6.37 -19.11 -2.25
N VAL A 64 -5.36 -18.26 -2.33
CA VAL A 64 -4.17 -18.52 -3.17
C VAL A 64 -3.41 -19.76 -2.69
N PHE A 65 -3.20 -19.88 -1.37
CA PHE A 65 -2.54 -21.04 -0.79
C PHE A 65 -3.36 -22.31 -0.97
N GLY A 66 -4.68 -22.24 -0.76
CA GLY A 66 -5.59 -23.37 -0.97
C GLY A 66 -5.62 -23.83 -2.44
N ALA A 67 -5.68 -22.91 -3.38
CA ALA A 67 -5.61 -23.21 -4.80
C ALA A 67 -4.28 -23.86 -5.19
N TRP A 68 -3.16 -23.36 -4.66
CA TRP A 68 -1.86 -23.98 -4.85
C TRP A 68 -1.82 -25.38 -4.24
N TRP A 69 -2.27 -25.56 -3.00
CA TRP A 69 -2.24 -26.84 -2.30
C TRP A 69 -3.09 -27.90 -2.97
N LEU A 70 -4.27 -27.53 -3.44
CA LEU A 70 -5.24 -28.49 -4.03
C LEU A 70 -4.94 -28.82 -5.48
N PHE A 71 -4.42 -27.90 -6.27
CA PHE A 71 -4.34 -28.06 -7.72
C PHE A 71 -2.93 -27.99 -8.30
N LEU A 72 -1.99 -27.32 -7.64
CA LEU A 72 -0.66 -27.05 -8.21
C LEU A 72 0.48 -27.79 -7.51
N ARG A 73 0.29 -28.17 -6.25
CA ARG A 73 1.37 -28.77 -5.45
C ARG A 73 2.01 -29.98 -6.14
N ASP A 74 1.19 -30.85 -6.69
CA ASP A 74 1.61 -32.11 -7.33
C ASP A 74 1.41 -32.05 -8.86
N ALA A 75 1.09 -30.90 -9.43
CA ALA A 75 0.85 -30.74 -10.85
C ALA A 75 2.16 -30.77 -11.65
N ALA A 76 2.17 -31.57 -12.71
CA ALA A 76 3.31 -31.58 -13.63
C ALA A 76 3.39 -30.26 -14.40
N VAL A 77 4.60 -29.75 -14.55
CA VAL A 77 4.86 -28.58 -15.39
C VAL A 77 4.70 -28.98 -16.87
N ASN A 78 4.04 -28.12 -17.64
CA ASN A 78 3.88 -28.32 -19.08
C ASN A 78 5.25 -28.48 -19.76
N PRO A 79 5.50 -29.58 -20.52
CA PRO A 79 6.78 -29.84 -21.13
C PRO A 79 7.29 -28.69 -22.01
N TRP A 80 6.40 -28.06 -22.79
CA TRP A 80 6.75 -26.90 -23.61
C TRP A 80 7.30 -25.74 -22.75
N PHE A 81 6.68 -25.48 -21.60
CA PHE A 81 7.12 -24.43 -20.70
C PHE A 81 8.46 -24.81 -20.03
N ALA A 82 8.59 -26.05 -19.58
CA ALA A 82 9.81 -26.58 -19.00
C ALA A 82 10.99 -26.47 -19.97
N ASP A 83 10.80 -26.84 -21.25
CA ASP A 83 11.82 -26.74 -22.30
C ASP A 83 12.24 -25.29 -22.56
N ARG A 84 11.30 -24.33 -22.54
CA ARG A 84 11.60 -22.91 -22.69
C ARG A 84 12.40 -22.36 -21.52
N VAL A 85 12.05 -22.75 -20.30
CA VAL A 85 12.82 -22.37 -19.12
C VAL A 85 14.22 -22.98 -19.19
N ALA A 86 14.34 -24.27 -19.53
CA ALA A 86 15.63 -24.94 -19.66
C ALA A 86 16.52 -24.28 -20.73
N GLN A 87 15.96 -23.89 -21.88
CA GLN A 87 16.68 -23.14 -22.91
C GLN A 87 17.13 -21.77 -22.42
N ALA A 88 16.26 -21.02 -21.73
CA ALA A 88 16.57 -19.69 -21.21
C ALA A 88 17.63 -19.71 -20.09
N THR A 89 17.70 -20.82 -19.35
CA THR A 89 18.65 -21.02 -18.25
C THR A 89 19.80 -21.95 -18.62
N SER A 90 19.97 -22.26 -19.91
CA SER A 90 21.05 -23.14 -20.39
C SER A 90 22.42 -22.56 -19.98
N GLY A 91 23.24 -23.40 -19.32
CA GLY A 91 24.53 -23.00 -18.78
C GLY A 91 24.53 -22.38 -17.39
N MET A 92 23.36 -22.22 -16.75
CA MET A 92 23.27 -21.78 -15.36
C MET A 92 23.09 -22.98 -14.43
N ALA A 93 23.70 -22.95 -13.25
CA ALA A 93 23.42 -23.93 -12.23
C ALA A 93 21.98 -23.74 -11.69
N THR A 94 21.28 -24.84 -11.38
CA THR A 94 19.91 -24.80 -10.84
C THR A 94 19.80 -23.94 -9.58
N ALA A 95 20.84 -23.96 -8.73
CA ALA A 95 20.90 -23.13 -7.54
C ALA A 95 20.89 -21.62 -7.87
N ASP A 96 21.59 -21.21 -8.92
CA ASP A 96 21.65 -19.81 -9.37
C ASP A 96 20.31 -19.35 -9.96
N VAL A 97 19.65 -20.24 -10.74
CA VAL A 97 18.30 -19.98 -11.28
C VAL A 97 17.28 -19.79 -10.15
N ASN A 98 17.30 -20.69 -9.17
CA ASN A 98 16.40 -20.61 -8.02
C ASN A 98 16.65 -19.34 -7.19
N ARG A 99 17.93 -19.00 -6.99
CA ARG A 99 18.30 -17.78 -6.26
C ARG A 99 17.85 -16.51 -7.01
N ALA A 100 18.06 -16.47 -8.33
CA ALA A 100 17.61 -15.36 -9.16
C ALA A 100 16.07 -15.21 -9.11
N ALA A 101 15.33 -16.31 -9.24
CA ALA A 101 13.87 -16.32 -9.13
C ALA A 101 13.40 -15.81 -7.75
N LEU A 102 14.05 -16.26 -6.67
CA LEU A 102 13.75 -15.80 -5.32
C LEU A 102 14.01 -14.30 -5.15
N ILE A 103 15.12 -13.77 -5.65
CA ILE A 103 15.43 -12.34 -5.63
C ILE A 103 14.35 -11.53 -6.38
N VAL A 104 13.91 -12.00 -7.56
CA VAL A 104 12.86 -11.34 -8.33
C VAL A 104 11.53 -11.33 -7.57
N ILE A 105 11.13 -12.46 -6.98
CA ILE A 105 9.88 -12.58 -6.20
C ILE A 105 9.93 -11.67 -4.97
N VAL A 106 11.02 -11.70 -4.22
CA VAL A 106 11.20 -10.86 -3.02
C VAL A 106 11.23 -9.38 -3.40
N GLY A 107 11.97 -9.01 -4.46
CA GLY A 107 12.04 -7.64 -4.96
C GLY A 107 10.67 -7.10 -5.40
N TRP A 108 9.91 -7.91 -6.13
CA TRP A 108 8.53 -7.57 -6.51
C TRP A 108 7.61 -7.41 -5.29
N SER A 109 7.69 -8.32 -4.31
CA SER A 109 6.92 -8.26 -3.07
C SER A 109 7.24 -6.99 -2.29
N LEU A 110 8.52 -6.63 -2.17
CA LEU A 110 8.95 -5.38 -1.53
C LEU A 110 8.40 -4.15 -2.26
N ALA A 111 8.43 -4.14 -3.58
CA ALA A 111 7.89 -3.04 -4.38
C ALA A 111 6.37 -2.87 -4.19
N VAL A 112 5.61 -3.98 -4.15
CA VAL A 112 4.18 -3.97 -3.93
C VAL A 112 3.83 -3.51 -2.50
N VAL A 113 4.50 -4.09 -1.48
CA VAL A 113 4.24 -3.75 -0.07
C VAL A 113 4.58 -2.29 0.21
N ASN A 114 5.74 -1.82 -0.20
CA ASN A 114 6.19 -0.45 0.08
C ASN A 114 5.56 0.59 -0.87
N GLY A 115 5.11 0.18 -2.04
CA GLY A 115 4.41 1.03 -2.98
C GLY A 115 2.92 1.17 -2.68
N ARG A 116 2.15 0.14 -3.02
CA ARG A 116 0.68 0.17 -2.97
C ARG A 116 0.10 -0.16 -1.61
N ALA A 117 0.52 -1.28 -0.98
CA ALA A 117 -0.07 -1.72 0.27
C ALA A 117 0.12 -0.70 1.39
N ALA A 118 1.30 -0.10 1.52
CA ALA A 118 1.57 0.90 2.53
C ALA A 118 0.72 2.17 2.37
N ARG A 119 0.31 2.53 1.16
CA ARG A 119 -0.60 3.67 0.93
C ARG A 119 -1.99 3.46 1.51
N PHE A 120 -2.45 2.21 1.60
CA PHE A 120 -3.72 1.87 2.23
C PHE A 120 -3.57 1.64 3.72
N PHE A 121 -2.49 0.99 4.15
CA PHE A 121 -2.30 0.57 5.53
C PHE A 121 -1.93 1.73 6.47
N VAL A 122 -1.04 2.62 6.04
CA VAL A 122 -0.58 3.74 6.88
C VAL A 122 -1.73 4.70 7.27
N PRO A 123 -2.62 5.12 6.35
CA PRO A 123 -3.77 5.94 6.70
C PRO A 123 -4.77 5.27 7.66
N LEU A 124 -4.87 3.93 7.64
CA LEU A 124 -5.75 3.20 8.57
C LEU A 124 -5.29 3.28 10.03
N LEU A 125 -4.01 3.56 10.26
CA LEU A 125 -3.42 3.73 11.59
C LEU A 125 -3.52 5.17 12.10
N LEU A 126 -3.96 6.10 11.24
CA LEU A 126 -4.13 7.50 11.60
C LEU A 126 -5.60 7.79 11.94
N PRO A 127 -5.87 8.64 12.93
CA PRO A 127 -7.23 9.13 13.15
C PRO A 127 -7.71 9.83 11.86
N PRO A 128 -8.98 9.67 11.47
CA PRO A 128 -9.55 10.36 10.33
C PRO A 128 -9.34 11.87 10.50
N ASP A 129 -8.93 12.55 9.43
CA ASP A 129 -9.07 14.00 9.37
C ASP A 129 -10.55 14.29 9.54
N GLY A 130 -10.91 15.30 10.35
CA GLY A 130 -12.30 15.67 10.61
C GLY A 130 -13.18 15.56 9.38
N THR A 131 -14.45 15.31 9.54
CA THR A 131 -15.35 15.00 8.44
C THR A 131 -15.15 15.95 7.25
N PRO A 132 -15.39 15.50 6.01
CA PRO A 132 -15.32 16.39 4.83
C PRO A 132 -16.14 17.68 5.00
N ALA A 133 -17.19 17.63 5.82
CA ALA A 133 -18.00 18.78 6.17
C ALA A 133 -17.26 19.75 7.11
N GLU A 134 -16.51 19.26 8.11
CA GLU A 134 -15.68 20.10 9.00
C GLU A 134 -14.47 20.67 8.25
N ALA A 135 -13.84 19.89 7.39
CA ALA A 135 -12.76 20.37 6.50
C ALA A 135 -13.27 21.43 5.51
N ALA A 136 -14.51 21.31 5.01
CA ALA A 136 -15.15 22.30 4.17
C ALA A 136 -15.54 23.55 4.97
N ALA A 137 -16.03 23.40 6.22
CA ALA A 137 -16.40 24.50 7.11
C ALA A 137 -15.19 25.29 7.62
N ALA A 138 -14.04 24.64 7.80
CA ALA A 138 -12.79 25.27 8.24
C ALA A 138 -12.06 26.04 7.12
N ARG A 139 -12.52 25.96 5.87
CA ARG A 139 -11.93 26.74 4.75
C ARG A 139 -12.29 28.21 4.89
N PRO A 140 -11.29 29.13 4.89
CA PRO A 140 -11.59 30.55 4.92
C PRO A 140 -12.35 30.91 3.64
N LYS A 141 -13.61 31.37 3.80
CA LYS A 141 -14.38 31.90 2.68
C LYS A 141 -13.76 33.23 2.25
N VAL A 142 -13.33 33.30 0.99
CA VAL A 142 -12.82 34.55 0.40
C VAL A 142 -14.02 35.40 0.03
N GLY A 143 -14.30 36.42 0.82
CA GLY A 143 -15.38 37.38 0.56
C GLY A 143 -14.85 38.61 -0.14
N TYR A 144 -15.35 38.91 -1.33
CA TYR A 144 -15.14 40.18 -2.04
C TYR A 144 -16.32 41.13 -1.79
N SER A 145 -16.05 42.31 -1.25
CA SER A 145 -17.08 43.34 -1.13
C SER A 145 -17.07 44.26 -2.35
N LEU A 146 -18.13 44.25 -3.13
CA LEU A 146 -18.31 45.16 -4.23
C LEU A 146 -19.20 46.33 -3.78
N LYS A 147 -18.69 47.57 -3.85
CA LYS A 147 -19.45 48.77 -3.59
C LYS A 147 -19.67 49.47 -4.92
N LEU A 148 -20.92 49.50 -5.39
CA LEU A 148 -21.35 50.27 -6.54
C LEU A 148 -22.37 51.35 -6.07
N GLY A 149 -21.89 52.55 -5.79
CA GLY A 149 -22.74 53.62 -5.30
C GLY A 149 -23.47 53.27 -4.01
N PRO A 150 -24.80 53.44 -3.91
CA PRO A 150 -25.59 53.09 -2.72
C PRO A 150 -25.84 51.58 -2.58
N MET A 151 -25.50 50.77 -3.57
CA MET A 151 -25.65 49.31 -3.51
C MET A 151 -24.33 48.65 -3.06
N SER A 152 -24.38 47.90 -1.96
CA SER A 152 -23.28 47.07 -1.52
C SER A 152 -23.67 45.58 -1.62
N GLY A 153 -22.91 44.80 -2.40
CA GLY A 153 -23.04 43.36 -2.53
C GLY A 153 -21.80 42.67 -1.97
N ARG A 154 -21.98 41.56 -1.29
CA ARG A 154 -20.88 40.66 -0.86
C ARG A 154 -20.97 39.41 -1.72
N ILE A 155 -19.94 39.17 -2.48
CA ILE A 155 -19.80 37.90 -3.22
C ILE A 155 -18.89 36.99 -2.38
N GLU A 156 -19.44 35.92 -1.85
CA GLU A 156 -18.66 34.86 -1.23
C GLU A 156 -18.33 33.83 -2.32
N ALA A 157 -17.07 33.70 -2.67
CA ALA A 157 -16.61 32.65 -3.54
C ALA A 157 -16.03 31.52 -2.68
N ASP A 158 -16.45 30.28 -2.95
CA ASP A 158 -15.78 29.14 -2.37
C ASP A 158 -14.31 29.15 -2.83
N PRO A 159 -13.34 28.90 -1.92
CA PRO A 159 -11.95 28.80 -2.30
C PRO A 159 -11.81 27.70 -3.36
N PRO A 160 -10.94 27.89 -4.37
CA PRO A 160 -10.72 26.86 -5.38
C PRO A 160 -10.35 25.55 -4.71
N ALA A 161 -10.92 24.45 -5.20
CA ALA A 161 -10.60 23.11 -4.69
C ALA A 161 -9.07 22.94 -4.65
N PRO A 162 -8.51 22.33 -3.56
CA PRO A 162 -7.08 22.07 -3.48
C PRO A 162 -6.62 21.36 -4.76
N VAL A 163 -5.58 21.86 -5.39
CA VAL A 163 -5.06 21.25 -6.60
C VAL A 163 -4.58 19.84 -6.23
N GLU A 164 -5.17 18.79 -6.80
CA GLU A 164 -4.86 17.36 -6.52
C GLU A 164 -3.35 17.01 -6.65
N THR A 165 -2.55 17.89 -7.22
CA THR A 165 -1.11 17.72 -7.40
C THR A 165 -0.33 17.63 -6.08
N ALA A 166 -0.78 18.27 -5.00
CA ALA A 166 -0.08 18.24 -3.71
C ALA A 166 -0.18 16.87 -3.02
N ASP A 167 -1.34 16.20 -3.13
CA ASP A 167 -1.55 14.88 -2.53
C ASP A 167 -0.74 13.80 -3.25
N ASN A 168 -0.59 13.91 -4.57
CA ASN A 168 0.20 12.98 -5.36
C ASN A 168 1.71 13.07 -5.04
N VAL A 169 2.24 14.27 -4.82
CA VAL A 169 3.66 14.47 -4.46
C VAL A 169 3.94 13.84 -3.10
N GLY A 170 3.09 14.06 -2.10
CA GLY A 170 3.25 13.44 -0.77
C GLY A 170 3.24 11.91 -0.82
N ALA A 171 2.37 11.32 -1.64
CA ALA A 171 2.31 9.88 -1.83
C ALA A 171 3.58 9.32 -2.49
N VAL A 172 4.11 10.00 -3.50
CA VAL A 172 5.37 9.62 -4.17
C VAL A 172 6.55 9.71 -3.21
N VAL A 173 6.67 10.81 -2.46
CA VAL A 173 7.71 10.97 -1.44
C VAL A 173 7.66 9.84 -0.42
N GLY A 174 6.48 9.48 0.08
CA GLY A 174 6.32 8.38 1.02
C GLY A 174 6.75 7.02 0.45
N VAL A 175 6.54 6.75 -0.85
CA VAL A 175 7.04 5.53 -1.51
C VAL A 175 8.57 5.56 -1.59
N LEU A 176 9.15 6.66 -2.02
CA LEU A 176 10.61 6.80 -2.16
C LEU A 176 11.32 6.65 -0.81
N GLU A 177 10.78 7.25 0.25
CA GLU A 177 11.31 7.10 1.61
C GLU A 177 11.32 5.64 2.07
N ARG A 178 10.22 4.90 1.87
CA ARG A 178 10.15 3.48 2.23
C ARG A 178 11.12 2.63 1.43
N LEU A 179 11.22 2.85 0.12
CA LEU A 179 12.18 2.13 -0.71
C LEU A 179 13.62 2.42 -0.29
N LEU A 180 13.93 3.66 0.06
CA LEU A 180 15.25 4.02 0.58
C LEU A 180 15.56 3.30 1.89
N VAL A 181 14.61 3.24 2.83
CA VAL A 181 14.77 2.48 4.08
C VAL A 181 15.01 0.99 3.79
N VAL A 182 14.24 0.39 2.88
CA VAL A 182 14.43 -1.01 2.45
C VAL A 182 15.83 -1.23 1.90
N ILE A 183 16.30 -0.35 1.00
CA ILE A 183 17.65 -0.43 0.42
C ILE A 183 18.72 -0.36 1.51
N LEU A 184 18.59 0.58 2.45
CA LEU A 184 19.55 0.74 3.55
C LEU A 184 19.65 -0.50 4.42
N ILE A 185 18.52 -1.15 4.76
CA ILE A 185 18.51 -2.40 5.52
C ILE A 185 19.14 -3.56 4.74
N LEU A 186 18.80 -3.69 3.46
CA LEU A 186 19.41 -4.73 2.61
C LEU A 186 20.91 -4.52 2.42
N ALA A 187 21.36 -3.26 2.36
CA ALA A 187 22.77 -2.88 2.30
C ALA A 187 23.50 -2.93 3.65
N ARG A 188 22.83 -3.31 4.75
CA ARG A 188 23.36 -3.32 6.13
C ARG A 188 23.82 -1.93 6.63
N ALA A 189 23.20 -0.88 6.12
CA ALA A 189 23.44 0.51 6.48
C ALA A 189 22.35 1.06 7.42
N ASP A 190 21.93 0.27 8.39
CA ASP A 190 20.75 0.52 9.25
C ASP A 190 20.84 1.86 9.99
N VAL A 191 22.07 2.29 10.35
CA VAL A 191 22.32 3.58 11.04
C VAL A 191 21.88 4.77 10.18
N ALA A 192 21.96 4.66 8.84
CA ALA A 192 21.57 5.73 7.93
C ALA A 192 20.06 6.00 7.91
N ILE A 193 19.22 5.08 8.40
CA ILE A 193 17.77 5.27 8.53
C ILE A 193 17.47 6.49 9.41
N GLY A 194 18.25 6.67 10.49
CA GLY A 194 18.13 7.85 11.35
C GLY A 194 18.32 9.16 10.60
N LEU A 195 19.25 9.20 9.63
CA LEU A 195 19.47 10.38 8.79
C LEU A 195 18.29 10.67 7.86
N VAL A 196 17.67 9.64 7.30
CA VAL A 196 16.48 9.78 6.44
C VAL A 196 15.31 10.35 7.24
N VAL A 197 15.05 9.82 8.44
CA VAL A 197 14.00 10.33 9.32
C VAL A 197 14.29 11.76 9.78
N ALA A 198 15.55 12.06 10.14
CA ALA A 198 15.95 13.40 10.54
C ALA A 198 15.79 14.42 9.39
N ALA A 199 16.19 14.07 8.17
CA ALA A 199 16.04 14.93 7.00
C ALA A 199 14.56 15.23 6.71
N LYS A 200 13.70 14.19 6.79
CA LYS A 200 12.25 14.34 6.63
C LYS A 200 11.65 15.27 7.69
N THR A 201 12.05 15.11 8.95
CA THR A 201 11.57 15.91 10.07
C THR A 201 12.02 17.37 9.91
N LEU A 202 13.28 17.58 9.49
CA LEU A 202 13.82 18.92 9.25
C LEU A 202 13.09 19.63 8.11
N ALA A 203 12.75 18.93 7.03
CA ALA A 203 11.99 19.49 5.91
C ALA A 203 10.61 20.01 6.32
N ARG A 204 10.03 19.49 7.40
CA ARG A 204 8.71 19.87 7.91
C ARG A 204 8.74 20.61 9.25
N PHE A 205 9.92 21.05 9.69
CA PHE A 205 10.14 21.65 11.01
C PHE A 205 9.13 22.75 11.37
N LYS A 206 8.84 23.66 10.42
CA LYS A 206 7.87 24.74 10.65
C LYS A 206 6.43 24.28 10.89
N GLN A 207 6.07 23.11 10.40
CA GLN A 207 4.71 22.53 10.56
C GLN A 207 4.58 21.78 11.89
N LEU A 208 5.70 21.39 12.51
CA LEU A 208 5.72 20.63 13.77
C LEU A 208 5.42 21.50 15.00
N ASP A 209 5.35 22.83 14.85
CA ASP A 209 4.92 23.73 15.93
C ASP A 209 3.42 23.52 16.28
N GLU A 210 2.64 23.02 15.34
CA GLU A 210 1.23 22.65 15.56
C GLU A 210 1.15 21.24 16.14
N ARG A 211 0.66 21.13 17.37
CA ARG A 211 0.62 19.86 18.12
C ARG A 211 -0.13 18.76 17.38
N ALA A 212 -1.31 19.04 16.85
CA ALA A 212 -2.14 18.05 16.15
C ALA A 212 -1.42 17.52 14.89
N PHE A 213 -0.75 18.40 14.14
CA PHE A 213 0.08 18.01 13.01
C PHE A 213 1.28 17.18 13.44
N ALA A 214 1.97 17.56 14.51
CA ALA A 214 3.16 16.85 15.02
C ALA A 214 2.83 15.42 15.45
N GLU A 215 1.74 15.22 16.19
CA GLU A 215 1.28 13.90 16.64
C GLU A 215 0.95 13.01 15.42
N LYS A 216 0.18 13.51 14.47
CA LYS A 216 -0.19 12.80 13.24
C LYS A 216 1.01 12.47 12.37
N TYR A 217 1.92 13.43 12.20
CA TYR A 217 3.19 13.24 11.47
C TYR A 217 4.05 12.15 12.10
N LEU A 218 4.16 12.12 13.43
CA LEU A 218 4.94 11.14 14.17
C LEU A 218 4.38 9.73 13.96
N VAL A 219 3.08 9.54 14.18
CA VAL A 219 2.40 8.23 14.00
C VAL A 219 2.56 7.77 12.55
N GLY A 220 2.27 8.61 11.57
CA GLY A 220 2.39 8.27 10.15
C GLY A 220 3.81 7.92 9.74
N THR A 221 4.81 8.64 10.27
CA THR A 221 6.23 8.36 9.97
C THR A 221 6.67 7.05 10.61
N LEU A 222 6.34 6.79 11.88
CA LEU A 222 6.68 5.54 12.56
C LEU A 222 6.01 4.34 11.89
N ALA A 223 4.73 4.44 11.54
CA ALA A 223 4.01 3.39 10.83
C ALA A 223 4.65 3.11 9.45
N SER A 224 4.95 4.16 8.69
CA SER A 224 5.56 4.04 7.36
C SER A 224 6.95 3.40 7.41
N VAL A 225 7.81 3.87 8.31
CA VAL A 225 9.16 3.30 8.51
C VAL A 225 9.05 1.87 9.05
N GLY A 226 8.13 1.60 9.98
CA GLY A 226 7.89 0.27 10.53
C GLY A 226 7.54 -0.76 9.45
N VAL A 227 6.66 -0.42 8.49
CA VAL A 227 6.33 -1.28 7.35
C VAL A 227 7.57 -1.56 6.49
N ALA A 228 8.37 -0.54 6.20
CA ALA A 228 9.59 -0.69 5.40
C ALA A 228 10.63 -1.58 6.11
N VAL A 229 10.84 -1.36 7.40
CA VAL A 229 11.77 -2.16 8.24
C VAL A 229 11.30 -3.61 8.31
N ALA A 230 10.04 -3.86 8.66
CA ALA A 230 9.49 -5.21 8.78
C ALA A 230 9.59 -5.98 7.47
N SER A 231 9.21 -5.35 6.33
CA SER A 231 9.28 -5.98 5.02
C SER A 231 10.73 -6.27 4.58
N ALA A 232 11.67 -5.36 4.86
CA ALA A 232 13.08 -5.55 4.53
C ALA A 232 13.75 -6.64 5.39
N LEU A 233 13.43 -6.72 6.69
CA LEU A 233 13.92 -7.79 7.57
C LEU A 233 13.38 -9.16 7.15
N ALA A 234 12.09 -9.24 6.79
CA ALA A 234 11.50 -10.46 6.23
C ALA A 234 12.21 -10.88 4.93
N ALA A 235 12.50 -9.92 4.04
CA ALA A 235 13.24 -10.17 2.81
C ALA A 235 14.67 -10.69 3.10
N ARG A 236 15.38 -10.08 4.04
CA ARG A 236 16.71 -10.56 4.47
C ARG A 236 16.67 -11.98 4.96
N PHE A 237 15.70 -12.30 5.84
CA PHE A 237 15.52 -13.65 6.36
C PHE A 237 15.30 -14.67 5.24
N VAL A 238 14.43 -14.36 4.27
CA VAL A 238 14.13 -15.24 3.13
C VAL A 238 15.33 -15.42 2.21
N LEU A 239 16.13 -14.36 2.01
CA LEU A 239 17.33 -14.40 1.16
C LEU A 239 18.56 -15.02 1.84
N GLY A 240 18.44 -15.44 3.11
CA GLY A 240 19.53 -16.08 3.88
C GLY A 240 20.60 -15.08 4.35
N GLY A 241 20.20 -13.83 4.60
CA GLY A 241 21.10 -12.74 5.06
C GLY A 241 21.17 -12.56 6.56
#